data_1687707950cba3510845a141758062b6
#
_entry.id   1687707950cba3510845a141758062b6
#
_cell.length_a   1.000
_cell.length_b   1.000
_cell.length_c   1.000
_cell.angle_alpha   90.00
_cell.angle_beta   90.00
_cell.angle_gamma   90.00
#
_symmetry.space_group_name_H-M   'P 1'
#
loop_
_entity.id
_entity.type
_entity.pdbx_description
1 polymer ?
#
loop_
_entity_poly.entity_id
_entity_poly.type
_entity_poly.pdbx_seq_one_letter_code
_entity_poly.pdbx_strand_id
1 'polypeptide(L)'
;SHTMNVDVSEYIYPHEFAQELMDACGPMLPHALYDRFSDEGRTILMESFAENNAWHIRAAKYMIDKYDDWGLFYTHLHGIDLVEHWYINQAFEGAHEKWRENLETIYQMYEICDTFVAAMLPYLADGETAFFITSDHGQVPRSAGYHNPGISDLSGISCKVMSDLGYTVAHPVPNMDDVWYIDWSKTKAIQARSSYIYINLKGRDPEGIVEPEDYKELVQQIISDLYAYRDPEHGKRVVAFAMTMEEARSLGVGGEHTGDIFFQLNPDFGEEHAMAPSYVTNNGFSLISLCLMCGAGLKKGEFIKRQIKAVDVVPTICALCDVRIPANCEGGVIYQALEGFSEKEY
;
A
#
# COMPACT_ATOMS: atom_id res chain seq x y z
N SER A 1 10.72 -1.32 -5.55
CA SER A 1 11.46 -2.37 -6.26
C SER A 1 12.94 -2.02 -6.29
N HIS A 2 13.79 -2.90 -5.74
CA HIS A 2 15.23 -2.68 -5.64
C HIS A 2 15.88 -3.09 -6.95
N THR A 3 15.81 -2.22 -7.95
CA THR A 3 16.47 -2.47 -9.23
C THR A 3 17.90 -2.00 -9.16
N MET A 4 18.79 -2.87 -8.70
CA MET A 4 20.22 -2.68 -8.90
C MET A 4 20.56 -3.05 -10.35
N ASN A 5 21.21 -2.14 -11.08
CA ASN A 5 21.71 -2.31 -12.45
C ASN A 5 20.63 -2.60 -13.53
N VAL A 6 19.56 -1.88 -13.52
CA VAL A 6 18.58 -1.95 -14.59
C VAL A 6 18.91 -0.91 -15.65
N ASP A 7 18.83 -1.30 -16.91
CA ASP A 7 18.85 -0.34 -18.01
C ASP A 7 17.61 0.55 -17.91
N VAL A 8 17.80 1.78 -17.43
CA VAL A 8 16.71 2.73 -17.20
C VAL A 8 15.92 3.03 -18.48
N SER A 9 16.50 2.84 -19.67
CA SER A 9 15.82 3.02 -20.95
C SER A 9 14.66 2.04 -21.15
N GLU A 10 14.69 0.87 -20.51
CA GLU A 10 13.60 -0.11 -20.58
C GLU A 10 12.37 0.29 -19.74
N TYR A 11 12.53 1.19 -18.77
CA TYR A 11 11.47 1.62 -17.84
C TYR A 11 10.92 3.01 -18.10
N ILE A 12 11.58 3.79 -18.95
CA ILE A 12 11.14 5.14 -19.34
C ILE A 12 10.50 5.08 -20.71
N TYR A 13 9.31 5.62 -20.82
CA TYR A 13 8.61 5.75 -22.08
C TYR A 13 8.21 7.24 -22.32
N PRO A 14 8.43 7.80 -23.52
CA PRO A 14 9.11 7.18 -24.66
C PRO A 14 10.59 6.87 -24.37
N HIS A 15 11.12 5.78 -24.94
CA HIS A 15 12.49 5.31 -24.63
C HIS A 15 13.58 6.32 -24.96
N GLU A 16 13.39 7.11 -26.03
CA GLU A 16 14.29 8.21 -26.41
C GLU A 16 14.41 9.32 -25.36
N PHE A 17 13.40 9.43 -24.48
CA PHE A 17 13.40 10.42 -23.40
C PHE A 17 14.33 10.02 -22.24
N ALA A 18 14.66 8.74 -22.11
CA ALA A 18 15.44 8.25 -20.98
C ALA A 18 16.81 8.93 -20.87
N GLN A 19 17.55 9.00 -21.99
CA GLN A 19 18.89 9.62 -22.01
C GLN A 19 18.79 11.11 -21.70
N GLU A 20 17.82 11.79 -22.27
CA GLU A 20 17.60 13.21 -22.05
C GLU A 20 17.32 13.52 -20.58
N LEU A 21 16.43 12.73 -19.93
CA LEU A 21 16.10 12.91 -18.53
C LEU A 21 17.32 12.67 -17.63
N MET A 22 18.11 11.64 -17.96
CA MET A 22 19.35 11.33 -17.24
C MET A 22 20.40 12.44 -17.41
N ASP A 23 20.54 13.01 -18.62
CA ASP A 23 21.46 14.13 -18.89
C ASP A 23 21.05 15.40 -18.12
N ALA A 24 19.74 15.65 -18.02
CA ALA A 24 19.21 16.83 -17.36
C ALA A 24 19.19 16.72 -15.83
N CYS A 25 18.85 15.56 -15.27
CA CYS A 25 18.59 15.37 -13.86
C CYS A 25 19.65 14.55 -13.12
N GLY A 26 20.56 13.91 -13.87
CA GLY A 26 21.49 12.92 -13.33
C GLY A 26 20.82 11.56 -13.07
N PRO A 27 21.59 10.55 -12.65
CA PRO A 27 21.06 9.23 -12.36
C PRO A 27 20.15 9.26 -11.13
N MET A 28 19.03 8.53 -11.20
CA MET A 28 18.22 8.25 -10.03
C MET A 28 18.93 7.17 -9.20
N LEU A 29 19.34 7.53 -7.99
CA LEU A 29 20.00 6.60 -7.08
C LEU A 29 18.96 5.78 -6.32
N PRO A 30 19.16 4.47 -6.19
CA PRO A 30 18.30 3.63 -5.34
C PRO A 30 18.48 4.00 -3.86
N HIS A 31 17.51 3.67 -3.04
CA HIS A 31 17.62 3.82 -1.58
C HIS A 31 18.76 2.93 -1.05
N ALA A 32 19.53 3.46 -0.10
CA ALA A 32 20.58 2.70 0.55
C ALA A 32 19.95 1.73 1.56
N LEU A 33 19.87 0.46 1.21
CA LEU A 33 19.45 -0.61 2.12
C LEU A 33 20.64 -1.13 2.92
N TYR A 34 21.07 -0.32 3.85
CA TYR A 34 22.05 -0.71 4.87
C TYR A 34 21.32 -1.12 6.16
N ASP A 35 22.04 -1.50 7.21
CA ASP A 35 21.46 -1.83 8.52
C ASP A 35 20.63 -0.65 9.08
N ARG A 36 19.39 -0.53 8.61
CA ARG A 36 18.48 0.59 8.88
C ARG A 36 18.09 0.76 10.35
N PHE A 37 18.39 -0.22 11.20
CA PHE A 37 18.09 -0.17 12.62
C PHE A 37 19.29 0.32 13.47
N SER A 38 20.49 0.40 12.91
CA SER A 38 21.60 1.10 13.52
C SER A 38 21.49 2.61 13.30
N ASP A 39 22.12 3.41 14.16
CA ASP A 39 22.07 4.86 14.05
C ASP A 39 22.79 5.36 12.78
N GLU A 40 23.92 4.72 12.41
CA GLU A 40 24.64 5.00 11.17
C GLU A 40 23.81 4.62 9.94
N GLY A 41 23.25 3.43 9.93
CA GLY A 41 22.45 2.93 8.82
C GLY A 41 21.18 3.74 8.62
N ARG A 42 20.55 4.21 9.68
CA ARG A 42 19.41 5.12 9.64
C ARG A 42 19.78 6.46 9.00
N THR A 43 20.91 7.04 9.37
CA THR A 43 21.41 8.30 8.78
C THR A 43 21.63 8.12 7.28
N ILE A 44 22.37 7.09 6.87
CA ILE A 44 22.61 6.78 5.45
C ILE A 44 21.31 6.58 4.67
N LEU A 45 20.34 5.89 5.28
CA LEU A 45 19.04 5.66 4.68
C LEU A 45 18.29 6.97 4.43
N MET A 46 18.21 7.84 5.44
CA MET A 46 17.49 9.11 5.33
C MET A 46 18.17 10.07 4.34
N GLU A 47 19.50 10.11 4.30
CA GLU A 47 20.26 10.85 3.29
C GLU A 47 19.96 10.32 1.86
N SER A 48 19.85 9.01 1.69
CA SER A 48 19.48 8.40 0.39
C SER A 48 18.05 8.73 -0.04
N PHE A 49 17.10 8.82 0.89
CA PHE A 49 15.74 9.29 0.60
C PHE A 49 15.71 10.78 0.24
N ALA A 50 16.48 11.59 0.93
CA ALA A 50 16.58 13.02 0.62
C ALA A 50 17.14 13.25 -0.80
N GLU A 51 18.20 12.53 -1.20
CA GLU A 51 18.75 12.62 -2.55
C GLU A 51 17.77 12.07 -3.61
N ASN A 52 17.09 10.97 -3.34
CA ASN A 52 16.07 10.44 -4.23
C ASN A 52 14.91 11.44 -4.43
N ASN A 53 14.44 12.06 -3.36
CA ASN A 53 13.42 13.10 -3.42
C ASN A 53 13.92 14.34 -4.19
N ALA A 54 15.18 14.75 -3.98
CA ALA A 54 15.78 15.85 -4.75
C ALA A 54 15.85 15.53 -6.24
N TRP A 55 16.11 14.27 -6.60
CA TRP A 55 16.04 13.83 -8.00
C TRP A 55 14.62 13.96 -8.56
N HIS A 56 13.59 13.53 -7.80
CA HIS A 56 12.18 13.69 -8.20
C HIS A 56 11.82 15.17 -8.42
N ILE A 57 12.31 16.06 -7.57
CA ILE A 57 12.11 17.51 -7.73
C ILE A 57 12.74 18.00 -9.04
N ARG A 58 14.01 17.62 -9.32
CA ARG A 58 14.69 18.02 -10.59
C ARG A 58 13.94 17.50 -11.80
N ALA A 59 13.55 16.22 -11.77
CA ALA A 59 12.83 15.59 -12.89
C ALA A 59 11.44 16.21 -13.10
N ALA A 60 10.68 16.45 -12.03
CA ALA A 60 9.36 17.09 -12.11
C ALA A 60 9.47 18.50 -12.71
N LYS A 61 10.36 19.33 -12.19
CA LYS A 61 10.60 20.69 -12.71
C LYS A 61 11.04 20.66 -14.17
N TYR A 62 12.00 19.81 -14.52
CA TYR A 62 12.46 19.68 -15.89
C TYR A 62 11.32 19.34 -16.87
N MET A 63 10.47 18.38 -16.50
CA MET A 63 9.34 17.98 -17.34
C MET A 63 8.27 19.06 -17.45
N ILE A 64 7.87 19.65 -16.33
CA ILE A 64 6.84 20.71 -16.29
C ILE A 64 7.31 21.95 -17.07
N ASP A 65 8.57 22.36 -16.88
CA ASP A 65 9.12 23.55 -17.55
C ASP A 65 9.37 23.33 -19.05
N LYS A 66 9.63 22.09 -19.46
CA LYS A 66 9.90 21.74 -20.87
C LYS A 66 8.63 21.59 -21.70
N TYR A 67 7.60 20.99 -21.13
CA TYR A 67 6.34 20.71 -21.80
C TYR A 67 5.27 21.67 -21.28
N ASP A 68 4.95 22.69 -22.04
CA ASP A 68 4.00 23.74 -21.66
C ASP A 68 2.54 23.41 -21.98
N ASP A 69 2.31 22.29 -22.67
CA ASP A 69 0.99 21.80 -23.10
C ASP A 69 0.49 20.57 -22.29
N TRP A 70 1.11 20.26 -21.13
CA TRP A 70 0.69 19.14 -20.32
C TRP A 70 -0.70 19.36 -19.69
N GLY A 71 -1.54 18.32 -19.72
CA GLY A 71 -2.85 18.35 -19.07
C GLY A 71 -2.86 17.68 -17.69
N LEU A 72 -1.98 16.72 -17.46
CA LEU A 72 -1.81 16.02 -16.19
C LEU A 72 -0.35 15.67 -15.98
N PHE A 73 0.18 16.06 -14.84
CA PHE A 73 1.45 15.57 -14.32
C PHE A 73 1.20 14.70 -13.07
N TYR A 74 1.73 13.49 -13.07
CA TYR A 74 1.60 12.55 -11.96
C TYR A 74 2.97 12.10 -11.48
N THR A 75 3.16 12.01 -10.18
CA THR A 75 4.35 11.44 -9.57
C THR A 75 3.99 10.63 -8.33
N HIS A 76 4.87 9.73 -7.92
CA HIS A 76 4.72 8.90 -6.74
C HIS A 76 5.98 8.98 -5.88
N LEU A 77 5.82 9.34 -4.61
CA LEU A 77 6.87 9.37 -3.60
C LEU A 77 6.65 8.20 -2.63
N HIS A 78 7.50 7.19 -2.70
CA HIS A 78 7.31 5.94 -1.94
C HIS A 78 7.99 5.95 -0.56
N GLY A 79 8.69 7.03 -0.19
CA GLY A 79 9.52 7.07 1.01
C GLY A 79 8.75 6.92 2.31
N ILE A 80 7.58 7.59 2.43
CA ILE A 80 6.75 7.53 3.65
C ILE A 80 6.30 6.09 3.90
N ASP A 81 5.77 5.42 2.90
CA ASP A 81 5.32 4.04 2.99
C ASP A 81 6.43 3.11 3.49
N LEU A 82 7.61 3.15 2.86
CA LEU A 82 8.75 2.33 3.26
C LEU A 82 9.20 2.60 4.70
N VAL A 83 9.29 3.87 5.09
CA VAL A 83 9.75 4.24 6.43
C VAL A 83 8.73 3.84 7.50
N GLU A 84 7.44 4.02 7.23
CA GLU A 84 6.39 3.58 8.13
C GLU A 84 6.37 2.05 8.29
N HIS A 85 6.49 1.29 7.21
CA HIS A 85 6.62 -0.17 7.27
C HIS A 85 7.75 -0.65 8.19
N TRP A 86 8.86 0.07 8.21
CA TRP A 86 10.02 -0.35 9.01
C TRP A 86 9.95 0.12 10.46
N TYR A 87 9.35 1.27 10.74
CA TYR A 87 9.46 1.90 12.05
C TYR A 87 8.16 2.05 12.82
N ILE A 88 6.98 2.06 12.17
CA ILE A 88 5.72 2.41 12.84
C ILE A 88 5.41 1.49 14.03
N ASN A 89 5.69 0.20 13.90
CA ASN A 89 5.46 -0.78 14.96
C ASN A 89 6.41 -0.61 16.17
N GLN A 90 7.41 0.25 16.05
CA GLN A 90 8.42 0.53 17.07
C GLN A 90 8.47 2.01 17.44
N ALA A 91 7.53 2.84 16.94
CA ALA A 91 7.56 4.29 17.05
C ALA A 91 6.59 4.86 18.11
N PHE A 92 6.18 4.07 19.09
CA PHE A 92 5.32 4.53 20.17
C PHE A 92 5.78 4.02 21.55
N GLU A 93 5.35 4.70 22.59
CA GLU A 93 5.78 4.41 23.96
C GLU A 93 5.44 2.97 24.37
N GLY A 94 6.44 2.24 24.84
CA GLY A 94 6.31 0.84 25.24
C GLY A 94 6.54 -0.19 24.13
N ALA A 95 6.65 0.24 22.86
CA ALA A 95 6.88 -0.68 21.75
C ALA A 95 8.37 -1.05 21.59
N HIS A 96 9.27 -0.09 21.81
CA HIS A 96 10.71 -0.27 21.66
C HIS A 96 11.48 0.73 22.54
N GLU A 97 12.71 0.39 22.96
CA GLU A 97 13.55 1.31 23.74
C GLU A 97 13.89 2.61 22.99
N LYS A 98 14.09 2.55 21.68
CA LYS A 98 14.38 3.69 20.79
C LYS A 98 13.11 4.24 20.11
N TRP A 99 11.94 4.17 20.71
CA TRP A 99 10.69 4.55 20.06
C TRP A 99 10.65 6.02 19.61
N ARG A 100 11.29 6.93 20.37
CA ARG A 100 11.34 8.35 20.01
C ARG A 100 12.17 8.59 18.74
N GLU A 101 13.32 7.94 18.63
CA GLU A 101 14.16 8.02 17.44
C GLU A 101 13.48 7.41 16.21
N ASN A 102 12.73 6.33 16.41
CA ASN A 102 11.93 5.72 15.34
C ASN A 102 10.82 6.66 14.87
N LEU A 103 10.11 7.31 15.79
CA LEU A 103 9.09 8.31 15.48
C LEU A 103 9.70 9.52 14.76
N GLU A 104 10.85 9.98 15.22
CA GLU A 104 11.58 11.09 14.58
C GLU A 104 11.99 10.74 13.15
N THR A 105 12.41 9.51 12.89
CA THR A 105 12.73 9.04 11.54
C THR A 105 11.50 9.10 10.61
N ILE A 106 10.32 8.77 11.11
CA ILE A 106 9.06 8.92 10.35
C ILE A 106 8.82 10.40 10.05
N TYR A 107 8.94 11.30 11.04
CA TYR A 107 8.76 12.74 10.81
C TYR A 107 9.75 13.30 9.80
N GLN A 108 11.03 12.92 9.88
CA GLN A 108 12.04 13.32 8.88
C GLN A 108 11.65 12.91 7.46
N MET A 109 11.02 11.74 7.28
CA MET A 109 10.55 11.34 5.95
C MET A 109 9.42 12.24 5.44
N TYR A 110 8.49 12.63 6.32
CA TYR A 110 7.47 13.62 5.97
C TYR A 110 8.09 14.98 5.60
N GLU A 111 9.09 15.45 6.34
CA GLU A 111 9.83 16.67 6.02
C GLU A 111 10.53 16.58 4.66
N ILE A 112 11.15 15.45 4.34
CA ILE A 112 11.73 15.21 3.01
C ILE A 112 10.67 15.34 1.92
N CYS A 113 9.52 14.69 2.07
CA CYS A 113 8.42 14.78 1.10
C CYS A 113 7.84 16.18 1.01
N ASP A 114 7.77 16.93 2.12
CA ASP A 114 7.30 18.32 2.14
C ASP A 114 8.18 19.25 1.27
N THR A 115 9.47 18.97 1.15
CA THR A 115 10.35 19.72 0.21
C THR A 115 9.92 19.54 -1.25
N PHE A 116 9.36 18.39 -1.63
CA PHE A 116 8.79 18.20 -2.97
C PHE A 116 7.53 19.07 -3.14
N VAL A 117 6.64 19.05 -2.16
CA VAL A 117 5.43 19.88 -2.17
C VAL A 117 5.82 21.36 -2.30
N ALA A 118 6.74 21.83 -1.45
CA ALA A 118 7.24 23.20 -1.52
C ALA A 118 7.82 23.58 -2.88
N ALA A 119 8.49 22.64 -3.55
CA ALA A 119 9.06 22.85 -4.88
C ALA A 119 7.99 22.94 -6.00
N MET A 120 6.82 22.36 -5.80
CA MET A 120 5.69 22.37 -6.76
C MET A 120 4.72 23.52 -6.55
N LEU A 121 4.58 24.05 -5.34
CA LEU A 121 3.64 25.13 -5.05
C LEU A 121 3.78 26.39 -5.96
N PRO A 122 4.97 26.80 -6.41
CA PRO A 122 5.10 27.94 -7.31
C PRO A 122 4.33 27.80 -8.64
N TYR A 123 4.11 26.57 -9.11
CA TYR A 123 3.36 26.32 -10.36
C TYR A 123 1.85 26.64 -10.22
N LEU A 124 1.33 26.75 -9.00
CA LEU A 124 -0.05 27.19 -8.76
C LEU A 124 -0.27 28.70 -8.95
N ALA A 125 0.81 29.46 -9.12
CA ALA A 125 0.74 30.93 -9.29
C ALA A 125 0.15 31.36 -10.64
N ASP A 126 0.07 30.47 -11.61
CA ASP A 126 -0.60 30.71 -12.90
C ASP A 126 -2.12 30.90 -12.76
N GLY A 127 -2.73 30.39 -11.69
CA GLY A 127 -4.17 30.41 -11.48
C GLY A 127 -4.95 29.41 -12.34
N GLU A 128 -4.26 28.54 -13.08
CA GLU A 128 -4.83 27.53 -13.97
C GLU A 128 -4.51 26.10 -13.51
N THR A 129 -3.50 25.94 -12.66
CA THR A 129 -3.04 24.64 -12.15
C THR A 129 -3.76 24.26 -10.84
N ALA A 130 -4.26 23.04 -10.76
CA ALA A 130 -4.72 22.40 -9.50
C ALA A 130 -3.72 21.33 -9.05
N PHE A 131 -3.52 21.20 -7.75
CA PHE A 131 -2.59 20.28 -7.13
C PHE A 131 -3.31 19.34 -6.18
N PHE A 132 -3.07 18.04 -6.35
CA PHE A 132 -3.64 16.97 -5.53
C PHE A 132 -2.53 16.19 -4.85
N ILE A 133 -2.66 15.97 -3.55
CA ILE A 133 -1.84 15.04 -2.78
C ILE A 133 -2.78 13.95 -2.26
N THR A 134 -2.53 12.73 -2.65
CA THR A 134 -3.33 11.57 -2.24
C THR A 134 -2.42 10.44 -1.82
N SER A 135 -2.92 9.56 -0.96
CA SER A 135 -2.30 8.26 -0.70
C SER A 135 -3.31 7.14 -0.93
N ASP A 136 -2.84 5.96 -1.26
CA ASP A 136 -3.63 4.76 -1.49
C ASP A 136 -4.14 4.15 -0.19
N HIS A 137 -3.38 4.26 0.91
CA HIS A 137 -3.76 3.83 2.25
C HIS A 137 -3.09 4.68 3.33
N GLY A 138 -3.52 4.51 4.57
CA GLY A 138 -2.81 4.93 5.76
C GLY A 138 -2.10 3.75 6.41
N GLN A 139 -1.38 4.01 7.51
CA GLN A 139 -0.75 2.96 8.30
C GLN A 139 -1.12 3.07 9.78
N VAL A 140 -1.19 1.93 10.46
CA VAL A 140 -1.40 1.87 11.91
C VAL A 140 -0.44 0.85 12.52
N PRO A 141 0.13 1.14 13.70
CA PRO A 141 0.98 0.19 14.38
C PRO A 141 0.18 -1.01 14.89
N ARG A 142 0.82 -2.16 14.97
CA ARG A 142 0.33 -3.28 15.77
C ARG A 142 0.15 -2.88 17.23
N SER A 143 -0.73 -3.57 17.93
CA SER A 143 -0.82 -3.42 19.38
C SER A 143 0.50 -3.84 20.05
N ALA A 144 0.90 -3.11 21.09
CA ALA A 144 2.13 -3.39 21.81
C ALA A 144 2.16 -4.83 22.35
N GLY A 145 3.27 -5.53 22.14
CA GLY A 145 3.45 -6.91 22.56
C GLY A 145 2.90 -7.97 21.58
N TYR A 146 2.25 -7.55 20.49
CA TYR A 146 1.81 -8.45 19.43
C TYR A 146 2.88 -8.57 18.33
N HIS A 147 2.92 -9.70 17.67
CA HIS A 147 3.81 -10.00 16.54
C HIS A 147 2.99 -10.46 15.32
N ASN A 148 3.63 -10.60 14.18
CA ASN A 148 2.99 -11.19 13.01
C ASN A 148 2.55 -12.62 13.34
N PRO A 149 1.27 -12.97 13.19
CA PRO A 149 0.77 -14.29 13.57
C PRO A 149 1.18 -15.41 12.60
N GLY A 150 1.94 -15.09 11.55
CA GLY A 150 2.35 -16.04 10.52
C GLY A 150 1.23 -16.36 9.51
N ILE A 151 0.42 -15.35 9.23
CA ILE A 151 -0.53 -15.26 8.10
C ILE A 151 -0.54 -13.80 7.66
N SER A 152 -0.82 -13.55 6.38
CA SER A 152 -0.87 -12.19 5.83
C SER A 152 0.51 -11.58 5.56
N ASP A 153 1.38 -12.31 4.87
CA ASP A 153 2.66 -11.81 4.39
C ASP A 153 2.48 -11.12 3.04
N LEU A 154 2.99 -9.89 2.91
CA LEU A 154 2.96 -9.12 1.68
C LEU A 154 3.90 -9.66 0.59
N SER A 155 5.04 -10.11 1.02
CA SER A 155 6.14 -10.44 0.11
C SER A 155 6.08 -11.85 -0.46
N GLY A 156 5.19 -12.71 0.08
CA GLY A 156 5.24 -14.10 -0.31
C GLY A 156 4.09 -14.95 0.20
N ILE A 157 4.45 -16.12 0.67
CA ILE A 157 3.55 -17.14 1.19
C ILE A 157 3.83 -17.29 2.67
N SER A 158 2.83 -17.05 3.48
CA SER A 158 2.91 -17.32 4.91
C SER A 158 2.32 -18.70 5.22
N CYS A 159 3.12 -19.56 5.82
CA CYS A 159 2.75 -20.96 6.01
C CYS A 159 2.24 -21.28 7.41
N LYS A 160 2.60 -20.49 8.44
CA LYS A 160 2.42 -20.92 9.83
C LYS A 160 0.98 -21.25 10.19
N VAL A 161 0.06 -20.29 10.07
CA VAL A 161 -1.36 -20.54 10.44
C VAL A 161 -2.00 -21.61 9.57
N MET A 162 -1.73 -21.57 8.26
CA MET A 162 -2.28 -22.56 7.33
C MET A 162 -1.71 -23.97 7.58
N SER A 163 -0.47 -24.08 8.06
CA SER A 163 0.13 -25.35 8.47
C SER A 163 -0.41 -25.85 9.81
N ASP A 164 -0.59 -24.95 10.78
CA ASP A 164 -1.21 -25.28 12.08
C ASP A 164 -2.63 -25.83 11.89
N LEU A 165 -3.36 -25.31 10.91
CA LEU A 165 -4.69 -25.78 10.52
C LEU A 165 -4.67 -27.02 9.61
N GLY A 166 -3.49 -27.47 9.16
CA GLY A 166 -3.33 -28.66 8.34
C GLY A 166 -3.64 -28.50 6.85
N TYR A 167 -3.71 -27.28 6.33
CA TYR A 167 -3.98 -26.98 4.93
C TYR A 167 -2.74 -26.84 4.07
N THR A 168 -1.64 -26.34 4.64
CA THR A 168 -0.35 -26.18 3.96
C THR A 168 0.69 -27.11 4.56
N VAL A 169 1.42 -27.81 3.70
CA VAL A 169 2.59 -28.60 4.10
C VAL A 169 3.84 -27.93 3.56
N ALA A 170 4.62 -27.37 4.45
CA ALA A 170 5.86 -26.67 4.13
C ALA A 170 7.06 -27.26 4.90
N HIS A 171 8.22 -27.27 4.28
CA HIS A 171 9.46 -27.81 4.85
C HIS A 171 10.57 -26.78 4.77
N PRO A 172 11.41 -26.64 5.81
CA PRO A 172 12.57 -25.76 5.76
C PRO A 172 13.57 -26.21 4.69
N VAL A 173 14.17 -25.27 4.00
CA VAL A 173 15.27 -25.57 3.07
C VAL A 173 16.55 -25.78 3.85
N PRO A 174 17.23 -26.93 3.70
CA PRO A 174 18.48 -27.20 4.41
C PRO A 174 19.53 -26.11 4.17
N ASN A 175 20.16 -25.64 5.25
CA ASN A 175 21.20 -24.60 5.25
C ASN A 175 20.78 -23.22 4.75
N MET A 176 19.47 -22.92 4.73
CA MET A 176 18.93 -21.60 4.46
C MET A 176 17.99 -21.22 5.59
N ASP A 177 18.37 -20.26 6.39
CA ASP A 177 17.53 -19.75 7.46
C ASP A 177 16.31 -19.03 6.86
N ASP A 178 15.13 -19.26 7.42
CA ASP A 178 13.85 -18.65 7.03
C ASP A 178 13.37 -18.92 5.58
N VAL A 179 13.99 -19.90 4.90
CA VAL A 179 13.52 -20.32 3.57
C VAL A 179 12.79 -21.65 3.64
N TRP A 180 11.60 -21.68 3.07
CA TRP A 180 10.69 -22.84 3.10
C TRP A 180 10.29 -23.22 1.68
N TYR A 181 10.10 -24.50 1.42
CA TYR A 181 9.44 -24.99 0.21
C TYR A 181 8.13 -25.69 0.54
N ILE A 182 7.17 -25.60 -0.36
CA ILE A 182 5.84 -26.17 -0.20
C ILE A 182 5.78 -27.53 -0.85
N ASP A 183 5.29 -28.53 -0.12
CA ASP A 183 4.93 -29.83 -0.67
C ASP A 183 3.54 -29.75 -1.29
N TRP A 184 3.49 -29.38 -2.57
CA TRP A 184 2.24 -29.20 -3.31
C TRP A 184 1.41 -30.48 -3.39
N SER A 185 2.06 -31.66 -3.35
CA SER A 185 1.37 -32.96 -3.39
C SER A 185 0.51 -33.22 -2.12
N LYS A 186 0.70 -32.42 -1.07
CA LYS A 186 -0.02 -32.52 0.21
C LYS A 186 -0.71 -31.23 0.64
N THR A 187 -0.46 -30.14 -0.05
CA THR A 187 -1.00 -28.83 0.27
C THR A 187 -2.35 -28.61 -0.39
N LYS A 188 -3.39 -28.45 0.40
CA LYS A 188 -4.78 -28.19 -0.06
C LYS A 188 -5.04 -26.71 -0.31
N ALA A 189 -4.43 -25.84 0.48
CA ALA A 189 -4.59 -24.39 0.38
C ALA A 189 -3.37 -23.66 0.93
N ILE A 190 -3.10 -22.48 0.38
CA ILE A 190 -2.04 -21.59 0.80
C ILE A 190 -2.56 -20.17 1.02
N GLN A 191 -1.96 -19.45 1.96
CA GLN A 191 -2.10 -18.01 2.04
C GLN A 191 -0.99 -17.36 1.21
N ALA A 192 -1.35 -16.45 0.32
CA ALA A 192 -0.42 -15.65 -0.45
C ALA A 192 -1.01 -14.26 -0.70
N ARG A 193 -0.13 -13.29 -0.95
CA ARG A 193 -0.52 -11.91 -1.27
C ARG A 193 -1.46 -11.29 -0.24
N SER A 194 -0.94 -11.12 0.95
CA SER A 194 -1.62 -10.43 2.07
C SER A 194 -2.91 -11.13 2.53
N SER A 195 -4.04 -10.80 1.95
CA SER A 195 -5.37 -11.13 2.45
C SER A 195 -6.07 -12.26 1.69
N TYR A 196 -5.32 -13.04 0.89
CA TYR A 196 -5.92 -14.08 0.05
C TYR A 196 -5.46 -15.48 0.43
N ILE A 197 -6.40 -16.43 0.34
CA ILE A 197 -6.10 -17.86 0.41
C ILE A 197 -6.50 -18.50 -0.92
N TYR A 198 -5.62 -19.31 -1.45
CA TYR A 198 -5.77 -20.03 -2.72
C TYR A 198 -5.92 -21.51 -2.43
N ILE A 199 -6.97 -22.11 -2.98
CA ILE A 199 -7.17 -23.57 -2.97
C ILE A 199 -6.32 -24.19 -4.08
N ASN A 200 -5.56 -25.22 -3.75
CA ASN A 200 -4.78 -25.97 -4.73
C ASN A 200 -5.70 -26.92 -5.53
N LEU A 201 -6.47 -26.34 -6.47
CA LEU A 201 -7.59 -26.96 -7.14
C LEU A 201 -7.14 -27.75 -8.36
N LYS A 202 -7.55 -29.01 -8.44
CA LYS A 202 -7.29 -29.88 -9.57
C LYS A 202 -7.95 -29.38 -10.85
N GLY A 203 -7.19 -29.35 -11.93
CA GLY A 203 -7.63 -28.84 -13.22
C GLY A 203 -7.50 -27.32 -13.40
N ARG A 204 -7.30 -26.55 -12.32
CA ARG A 204 -6.94 -25.12 -12.36
C ARG A 204 -5.46 -24.92 -12.09
N ASP A 205 -4.97 -25.50 -11.01
CA ASP A 205 -3.59 -25.30 -10.55
C ASP A 205 -2.69 -26.43 -11.06
N PRO A 206 -1.40 -26.15 -11.38
CA PRO A 206 -0.50 -27.12 -12.00
C PRO A 206 -0.33 -28.41 -11.20
N GLU A 207 -0.29 -28.30 -9.88
CA GLU A 207 -0.16 -29.43 -8.94
C GLU A 207 -1.40 -29.55 -8.05
N GLY A 208 -2.58 -29.21 -8.59
CA GLY A 208 -3.84 -29.24 -7.86
C GLY A 208 -4.20 -30.64 -7.35
N ILE A 209 -4.55 -30.72 -6.06
CA ILE A 209 -4.95 -31.98 -5.39
C ILE A 209 -6.38 -31.98 -4.88
N VAL A 210 -7.01 -30.83 -4.75
CA VAL A 210 -8.40 -30.71 -4.29
C VAL A 210 -9.33 -30.98 -5.47
N GLU A 211 -10.22 -31.97 -5.34
CA GLU A 211 -11.19 -32.25 -6.37
C GLU A 211 -12.24 -31.13 -6.48
N PRO A 212 -12.73 -30.82 -7.68
CA PRO A 212 -13.72 -29.74 -7.87
C PRO A 212 -15.01 -29.90 -7.05
N GLU A 213 -15.44 -31.13 -6.82
CA GLU A 213 -16.62 -31.46 -5.99
C GLU A 213 -16.42 -31.10 -4.51
N ASP A 214 -15.18 -31.18 -4.00
CA ASP A 214 -14.85 -30.90 -2.59
C ASP A 214 -14.57 -29.41 -2.35
N TYR A 215 -14.42 -28.61 -3.41
CA TYR A 215 -14.00 -27.22 -3.35
C TYR A 215 -14.85 -26.35 -2.40
N LYS A 216 -16.17 -26.38 -2.57
CA LYS A 216 -17.07 -25.52 -1.79
C LYS A 216 -17.06 -25.87 -0.31
N GLU A 217 -17.05 -27.14 0.02
CA GLU A 217 -17.00 -27.62 1.40
C GLU A 217 -15.67 -27.22 2.05
N LEU A 218 -14.55 -27.42 1.34
CA LEU A 218 -13.23 -27.03 1.83
C LEU A 218 -13.11 -25.51 2.08
N VAL A 219 -13.63 -24.67 1.17
CA VAL A 219 -13.64 -23.22 1.35
C VAL A 219 -14.40 -22.83 2.64
N GLN A 220 -15.58 -23.38 2.87
CA GLN A 220 -16.36 -23.11 4.09
C GLN A 220 -15.66 -23.63 5.35
N GLN A 221 -15.01 -24.80 5.27
CA GLN A 221 -14.25 -25.34 6.38
C GLN A 221 -13.06 -24.44 6.75
N ILE A 222 -12.28 -23.96 5.76
CA ILE A 222 -11.17 -23.05 5.99
C ILE A 222 -11.67 -21.76 6.64
N ILE A 223 -12.75 -21.17 6.15
CA ILE A 223 -13.35 -19.95 6.74
C ILE A 223 -13.71 -20.19 8.21
N SER A 224 -14.36 -21.33 8.52
CA SER A 224 -14.72 -21.69 9.88
C SER A 224 -13.50 -21.85 10.79
N ASP A 225 -12.46 -22.51 10.31
CA ASP A 225 -11.23 -22.76 11.06
C ASP A 225 -10.43 -21.47 11.30
N LEU A 226 -10.41 -20.56 10.33
CA LEU A 226 -9.84 -19.22 10.50
C LEU A 226 -10.54 -18.43 11.60
N TYR A 227 -11.87 -18.48 11.68
CA TYR A 227 -12.62 -17.86 12.76
C TYR A 227 -12.35 -18.51 14.12
N ALA A 228 -12.09 -19.80 14.15
CA ALA A 228 -11.81 -20.56 15.38
C ALA A 228 -10.35 -20.39 15.84
N TYR A 229 -9.42 -20.12 14.94
CA TYR A 229 -8.00 -20.04 15.24
C TYR A 229 -7.69 -18.93 16.26
N ARG A 230 -6.86 -19.28 17.22
CA ARG A 230 -6.38 -18.35 18.26
C ARG A 230 -4.86 -18.33 18.23
N ASP A 231 -4.32 -17.14 18.36
CA ASP A 231 -2.88 -16.99 18.58
C ASP A 231 -2.46 -17.75 19.83
N PRO A 232 -1.47 -18.64 19.74
CA PRO A 232 -1.05 -19.48 20.87
C PRO A 232 -0.51 -18.68 22.06
N GLU A 233 0.09 -17.50 21.81
CA GLU A 233 0.69 -16.67 22.85
C GLU A 233 -0.36 -15.87 23.63
N HIS A 234 -1.32 -15.26 22.93
CA HIS A 234 -2.29 -14.35 23.54
C HIS A 234 -3.70 -14.96 23.69
N GLY A 235 -3.97 -16.11 23.08
CA GLY A 235 -5.29 -16.74 23.05
C GLY A 235 -6.35 -15.94 22.29
N LYS A 236 -5.95 -14.88 21.56
CA LYS A 236 -6.86 -14.01 20.82
C LYS A 236 -7.12 -14.52 19.41
N ARG A 237 -8.29 -14.17 18.88
CA ARG A 237 -8.65 -14.46 17.49
C ARG A 237 -7.72 -13.67 16.55
N VAL A 238 -7.09 -14.39 15.63
CA VAL A 238 -6.17 -13.80 14.65
C VAL A 238 -6.93 -13.13 13.50
N VAL A 239 -7.94 -13.80 12.96
CA VAL A 239 -8.72 -13.32 11.82
C VAL A 239 -9.99 -12.62 12.31
N ALA A 240 -10.18 -11.35 11.91
CA ALA A 240 -11.37 -10.58 12.24
C ALA A 240 -12.57 -11.05 11.43
N PHE A 241 -12.40 -11.20 10.13
CA PHE A 241 -13.40 -11.81 9.25
C PHE A 241 -12.74 -12.55 8.07
N ALA A 242 -13.45 -13.52 7.54
CA ALA A 242 -13.11 -14.23 6.31
C ALA A 242 -14.38 -14.51 5.54
N MET A 243 -14.30 -14.49 4.21
CA MET A 243 -15.44 -14.72 3.32
C MET A 243 -14.96 -15.32 2.00
N THR A 244 -15.87 -15.89 1.25
CA THR A 244 -15.60 -16.34 -0.11
C THR A 244 -15.26 -15.14 -1.01
N MET A 245 -14.49 -15.39 -2.08
CA MET A 245 -14.21 -14.32 -3.05
C MET A 245 -15.49 -13.83 -3.75
N GLU A 246 -16.50 -14.69 -3.90
CA GLU A 246 -17.80 -14.28 -4.43
C GLU A 246 -18.49 -13.22 -3.55
N GLU A 247 -18.47 -13.41 -2.24
CA GLU A 247 -18.99 -12.43 -1.27
C GLU A 247 -18.14 -11.16 -1.23
N ALA A 248 -16.81 -11.29 -1.31
CA ALA A 248 -15.86 -10.17 -1.27
C ALA A 248 -16.01 -9.19 -2.44
N ARG A 249 -16.57 -9.64 -3.57
CA ARG A 249 -16.89 -8.77 -4.71
C ARG A 249 -17.85 -7.62 -4.34
N SER A 250 -18.72 -7.84 -3.37
CA SER A 250 -19.61 -6.78 -2.86
C SER A 250 -18.85 -5.65 -2.16
N LEU A 251 -17.61 -5.91 -1.72
CA LEU A 251 -16.70 -4.94 -1.13
C LEU A 251 -15.75 -4.29 -2.15
N GLY A 252 -15.92 -4.57 -3.44
CA GLY A 252 -15.01 -4.14 -4.48
C GLY A 252 -13.70 -4.95 -4.55
N VAL A 253 -13.62 -6.07 -3.83
CA VAL A 253 -12.48 -6.99 -3.85
C VAL A 253 -12.74 -8.10 -4.86
N GLY A 254 -11.79 -8.37 -5.74
CA GLY A 254 -11.92 -9.46 -6.69
C GLY A 254 -11.13 -9.21 -7.97
N GLY A 255 -11.12 -10.21 -8.83
CA GLY A 255 -10.42 -10.21 -10.12
C GLY A 255 -10.19 -11.62 -10.61
N GLU A 256 -9.67 -11.75 -11.81
CA GLU A 256 -9.44 -13.06 -12.45
C GLU A 256 -8.37 -13.89 -11.72
N HIS A 257 -7.41 -13.21 -11.09
CA HIS A 257 -6.25 -13.84 -10.44
C HIS A 257 -6.24 -13.65 -8.90
N THR A 258 -7.37 -13.29 -8.31
CA THR A 258 -7.52 -13.22 -6.85
C THR A 258 -7.73 -14.62 -6.26
N GLY A 259 -7.48 -14.76 -4.95
CA GLY A 259 -7.67 -16.03 -4.24
C GLY A 259 -9.12 -16.48 -4.16
N ASP A 260 -9.34 -17.61 -3.51
CA ASP A 260 -10.67 -18.22 -3.32
C ASP A 260 -11.36 -17.69 -2.05
N ILE A 261 -10.56 -17.27 -1.06
CA ILE A 261 -11.01 -16.70 0.21
C ILE A 261 -10.32 -15.37 0.42
N PHE A 262 -11.08 -14.37 0.83
CA PHE A 262 -10.59 -13.09 1.31
C PHE A 262 -10.73 -13.04 2.84
N PHE A 263 -9.72 -12.55 3.54
CA PHE A 263 -9.76 -12.38 4.99
C PHE A 263 -9.08 -11.09 5.43
N GLN A 264 -9.37 -10.68 6.67
CA GLN A 264 -8.70 -9.56 7.33
C GLN A 264 -8.31 -9.95 8.75
N LEU A 265 -7.16 -9.44 9.20
CA LEU A 265 -6.67 -9.69 10.55
C LEU A 265 -7.47 -8.91 11.60
N ASN A 266 -7.44 -9.42 12.83
CA ASN A 266 -7.83 -8.62 13.98
C ASN A 266 -6.84 -7.44 14.14
N PRO A 267 -7.31 -6.22 14.44
CA PRO A 267 -6.47 -5.03 14.58
C PRO A 267 -5.24 -5.18 15.48
N ASP A 268 -5.31 -6.02 16.51
CA ASP A 268 -4.15 -6.29 17.37
C ASP A 268 -2.97 -6.92 16.60
N PHE A 269 -3.25 -7.69 15.54
CA PHE A 269 -2.26 -8.35 14.69
C PHE A 269 -2.02 -7.60 13.37
N GLY A 270 -2.83 -6.57 13.11
CA GLY A 270 -2.79 -5.84 11.86
C GLY A 270 -1.47 -5.12 11.69
N GLU A 271 -0.92 -5.24 10.54
CA GLU A 271 0.32 -4.66 10.10
C GLU A 271 0.16 -4.35 8.62
N GLU A 272 0.55 -3.14 8.23
CA GLU A 272 0.68 -2.80 6.82
C GLU A 272 -0.64 -2.79 6.00
N HIS A 273 -0.66 -2.14 4.88
CA HIS A 273 -1.60 -2.18 3.75
C HIS A 273 -3.07 -2.54 4.07
N ALA A 274 -3.64 -1.98 5.13
CA ALA A 274 -5.05 -2.24 5.49
C ALA A 274 -5.41 -3.73 5.68
N MET A 275 -4.45 -4.57 6.04
CA MET A 275 -4.68 -6.00 6.31
C MET A 275 -5.52 -6.26 7.56
N ALA A 276 -5.71 -5.23 8.40
CA ALA A 276 -6.67 -5.24 9.49
C ALA A 276 -7.62 -4.06 9.34
N PRO A 277 -8.94 -4.27 9.52
CA PRO A 277 -9.86 -3.16 9.62
C PRO A 277 -9.50 -2.37 10.89
N SER A 278 -8.88 -1.21 10.70
CA SER A 278 -8.61 -0.33 11.81
C SER A 278 -9.90 0.33 12.27
N TYR A 279 -10.34 0.01 13.48
CA TYR A 279 -11.43 0.72 14.12
C TYR A 279 -10.91 2.00 14.77
N VAL A 280 -11.79 3.00 14.91
CA VAL A 280 -11.51 4.24 15.64
C VAL A 280 -11.27 3.92 17.09
N THR A 281 -10.11 3.48 17.40
CA THR A 281 -9.58 3.47 18.74
C THR A 281 -8.28 4.25 18.70
N ASN A 282 -7.45 4.12 19.62
CA ASN A 282 -6.30 4.99 19.86
C ASN A 282 -5.23 5.03 18.76
N ASN A 283 -5.34 4.21 17.71
CA ASN A 283 -4.27 4.00 16.73
C ASN A 283 -4.55 4.56 15.31
N GLY A 284 -5.67 5.26 15.10
CA GLY A 284 -6.01 5.78 13.77
C GLY A 284 -6.64 4.75 12.82
N PHE A 285 -6.56 5.03 11.51
CA PHE A 285 -7.20 4.22 10.47
C PHE A 285 -6.24 3.90 9.34
N SER A 286 -5.93 2.64 9.11
CA SER A 286 -5.16 2.23 7.94
C SER A 286 -5.95 2.35 6.62
N LEU A 287 -7.28 2.32 6.69
CA LEU A 287 -8.17 2.48 5.53
C LEU A 287 -8.45 3.95 5.16
N ILE A 288 -8.02 4.91 5.99
CA ILE A 288 -8.19 6.34 5.71
C ILE A 288 -6.86 6.90 5.26
N SER A 289 -6.83 7.25 4.01
CA SER A 289 -5.69 7.88 3.36
C SER A 289 -5.83 9.40 3.31
N LEU A 290 -4.71 10.07 3.07
CA LEU A 290 -4.66 11.51 2.90
C LEU A 290 -5.27 11.91 1.55
N CYS A 291 -6.05 13.01 1.52
CA CYS A 291 -6.44 13.70 0.32
C CYS A 291 -6.43 15.21 0.56
N LEU A 292 -5.48 15.91 -0.03
CA LEU A 292 -5.37 17.36 -0.02
C LEU A 292 -5.49 17.86 -1.46
N MET A 293 -6.23 18.96 -1.64
CA MET A 293 -6.46 19.56 -2.95
C MET A 293 -6.35 21.07 -2.84
N CYS A 294 -5.64 21.71 -3.77
CA CYS A 294 -5.55 23.17 -3.84
C CYS A 294 -5.30 23.67 -5.26
N GLY A 295 -5.51 24.95 -5.50
CA GLY A 295 -5.26 25.59 -6.80
C GLY A 295 -6.56 25.90 -7.56
N ALA A 296 -6.45 25.96 -8.90
CA ALA A 296 -7.51 26.39 -9.78
C ALA A 296 -8.81 25.57 -9.62
N GLY A 297 -9.93 26.26 -9.55
CA GLY A 297 -11.28 25.64 -9.45
C GLY A 297 -11.59 24.96 -8.12
N LEU A 298 -10.67 25.04 -7.14
CA LEU A 298 -10.83 24.39 -5.84
C LEU A 298 -11.05 25.41 -4.72
N LYS A 299 -12.00 25.12 -3.83
CA LYS A 299 -12.29 25.93 -2.65
C LYS A 299 -11.09 25.99 -1.69
N LYS A 300 -10.92 27.12 -1.02
CA LYS A 300 -9.86 27.34 -0.03
C LYS A 300 -10.36 27.18 1.39
N GLY A 301 -9.58 26.50 2.23
CA GLY A 301 -9.85 26.40 3.66
C GLY A 301 -11.05 25.51 4.03
N GLU A 302 -11.53 24.72 3.11
CA GLU A 302 -12.64 23.79 3.34
C GLU A 302 -12.15 22.44 3.89
N PHE A 303 -12.92 21.89 4.82
CA PHE A 303 -12.75 20.53 5.32
C PHE A 303 -13.97 19.70 4.98
N ILE A 304 -13.80 18.72 4.10
CA ILE A 304 -14.90 17.85 3.66
C ILE A 304 -15.13 16.78 4.73
N LYS A 305 -16.25 16.88 5.43
CA LYS A 305 -16.58 15.99 6.57
C LYS A 305 -17.07 14.61 6.15
N ARG A 306 -17.63 14.48 4.94
CA ARG A 306 -18.06 13.17 4.44
C ARG A 306 -16.84 12.34 4.05
N GLN A 307 -16.96 11.03 4.16
CA GLN A 307 -15.96 10.13 3.60
C GLN A 307 -15.95 10.25 2.08
N ILE A 308 -14.76 10.42 1.51
CA ILE A 308 -14.48 10.30 0.08
C ILE A 308 -13.69 9.03 -0.16
N LYS A 309 -13.78 8.49 -1.36
CA LYS A 309 -13.05 7.27 -1.76
C LYS A 309 -11.88 7.65 -2.67
N ALA A 310 -10.81 6.88 -2.65
CA ALA A 310 -9.68 7.09 -3.57
C ALA A 310 -10.13 7.12 -5.05
N VAL A 311 -11.13 6.31 -5.41
CA VAL A 311 -11.73 6.28 -6.75
C VAL A 311 -12.48 7.56 -7.15
N ASP A 312 -12.76 8.48 -6.21
CA ASP A 312 -13.43 9.76 -6.47
C ASP A 312 -12.45 10.82 -7.02
N VAL A 313 -11.14 10.60 -6.90
CA VAL A 313 -10.12 11.58 -7.29
C VAL A 313 -10.10 11.77 -8.80
N VAL A 314 -10.04 10.70 -9.58
CA VAL A 314 -9.98 10.79 -11.06
C VAL A 314 -11.22 11.47 -11.65
N PRO A 315 -12.47 11.13 -11.30
CA PRO A 315 -13.63 11.85 -11.76
C PRO A 315 -13.62 13.35 -11.41
N THR A 316 -13.04 13.70 -10.24
CA THR A 316 -12.91 15.10 -9.80
C THR A 316 -11.91 15.87 -10.66
N ILE A 317 -10.76 15.27 -10.96
CA ILE A 317 -9.76 15.84 -11.90
C ILE A 317 -10.40 16.02 -13.28
N CYS A 318 -11.12 15.02 -13.79
CA CYS A 318 -11.80 15.11 -15.07
C CYS A 318 -12.82 16.27 -15.11
N ALA A 319 -13.58 16.46 -14.03
CA ALA A 319 -14.53 17.55 -13.92
C ALA A 319 -13.85 18.93 -13.88
N LEU A 320 -12.70 19.06 -13.20
CA LEU A 320 -11.91 20.30 -13.19
C LEU A 320 -11.34 20.64 -14.54
N CYS A 321 -10.86 19.64 -15.28
CA CYS A 321 -10.25 19.81 -16.59
C CYS A 321 -11.27 19.87 -17.74
N ASP A 322 -12.56 19.79 -17.46
CA ASP A 322 -13.65 19.68 -18.47
C ASP A 322 -13.40 18.55 -19.49
N VAL A 323 -12.88 17.43 -19.02
CA VAL A 323 -12.65 16.23 -19.82
C VAL A 323 -13.63 15.12 -19.45
N ARG A 324 -13.89 14.23 -20.40
CA ARG A 324 -14.81 13.11 -20.20
C ARG A 324 -14.28 12.15 -19.15
N ILE A 325 -15.11 11.81 -18.17
CA ILE A 325 -14.81 10.77 -17.19
C ILE A 325 -14.72 9.40 -17.90
N PRO A 326 -13.65 8.61 -17.65
CA PRO A 326 -13.53 7.27 -18.21
C PRO A 326 -14.74 6.38 -17.87
N ALA A 327 -15.19 5.56 -18.83
CA ALA A 327 -16.38 4.74 -18.69
C ALA A 327 -16.29 3.69 -17.56
N ASN A 328 -15.07 3.31 -17.17
CA ASN A 328 -14.79 2.36 -16.09
C ASN A 328 -14.48 3.01 -14.74
N CYS A 329 -14.67 4.34 -14.61
CA CYS A 329 -14.61 5.00 -13.31
C CYS A 329 -15.84 4.64 -12.46
N GLU A 330 -15.59 4.18 -11.25
CA GLU A 330 -16.62 3.81 -10.26
C GLU A 330 -16.88 4.91 -9.22
N GLY A 331 -15.99 5.91 -9.16
CA GLY A 331 -16.08 7.03 -8.22
C GLY A 331 -17.01 8.15 -8.68
N GLY A 332 -17.31 9.05 -7.77
CA GLY A 332 -18.09 10.27 -8.02
C GLY A 332 -17.23 11.53 -7.91
N VAL A 333 -17.65 12.59 -8.56
CA VAL A 333 -17.01 13.91 -8.43
C VAL A 333 -17.16 14.44 -7.00
N ILE A 334 -16.08 14.95 -6.43
CA ILE A 334 -16.05 15.57 -5.10
C ILE A 334 -16.52 17.03 -5.25
N TYR A 335 -17.81 17.24 -5.56
CA TYR A 335 -18.37 18.57 -5.81
C TYR A 335 -18.18 19.55 -4.65
N GLN A 336 -18.12 19.04 -3.41
CA GLN A 336 -17.88 19.87 -2.22
C GLN A 336 -16.56 20.63 -2.27
N ALA A 337 -15.56 20.09 -2.98
CA ALA A 337 -14.25 20.72 -3.16
C ALA A 337 -14.24 21.80 -4.25
N LEU A 338 -15.22 21.80 -5.17
CA LEU A 338 -15.20 22.64 -6.36
C LEU A 338 -15.74 24.04 -6.10
N GLU A 339 -15.10 25.08 -6.65
CA GLU A 339 -15.63 26.43 -6.67
C GLU A 339 -16.97 26.49 -7.42
N GLY A 340 -17.85 27.39 -7.00
CA GLY A 340 -19.18 27.53 -7.62
C GLY A 340 -20.21 26.48 -7.22
N PHE A 341 -19.79 25.41 -6.52
CA PHE A 341 -20.71 24.42 -5.96
C PHE A 341 -21.09 24.79 -4.53
N SER A 342 -22.39 24.84 -4.25
CA SER A 342 -22.94 24.95 -2.89
C SER A 342 -23.76 23.73 -2.56
N GLU A 343 -23.54 23.12 -1.40
CA GLU A 343 -24.44 22.11 -0.88
C GLU A 343 -25.81 22.75 -0.64
N LYS A 344 -26.88 22.15 -1.20
CA LYS A 344 -28.20 22.50 -0.77
C LYS A 344 -28.41 21.97 0.64
N GLU A 345 -28.72 22.84 1.58
CA GLU A 345 -29.26 22.42 2.86
C GLU A 345 -30.63 21.76 2.58
N TYR A 346 -30.75 20.47 2.92
CA TYR A 346 -32.02 19.74 2.88
C TYR A 346 -32.61 19.70 4.29
#